data_d12d69893e331472b7d3328214a7fe81
#
_entry.id   d12d69893e331472b7d3328214a7fe81
#
_cell.length_a   1.000
_cell.length_b   1.000
_cell.length_c   1.000
_cell.angle_alpha   90.00
_cell.angle_beta   90.00
_cell.angle_gamma   90.00
#
_symmetry.space_group_name_H-M   'P 1'
#
loop_
_entity.id
_entity.type
_entity.pdbx_description
1 polymer ?
#
loop_
_entity_poly.entity_id
_entity_poly.type
_entity_poly.pdbx_seq_one_letter_code
_entity_poly.pdbx_strand_id
1 'polypeptide(L)'
;MTDENDQLLAAITDLIPKLLMAMEAFEQLQRNMNPAALDTLGEFVTPFEQALRKSYELFEQLPFPDDLQGYGETISQSCTYCLRAMAPFINTGQNADGSERMIESMKAMRAHCRAQEFIYPLASVMSPVNQYFVEASVRGNNAFLQQFMGLEIEPAETKKHGIFSFSNDRKERGGFSLYVPENLDLAEPASLVIALHGGTGHGADFLWSWLREARTRGFILMSVTSQD
;
A
#
# COMPACT_ATOMS: atom_id res chain seq x y z
N MET A 1 19.22 15.64 -21.26
CA MET A 1 19.32 15.59 -19.78
C MET A 1 18.28 16.47 -19.09
N THR A 2 18.17 17.79 -19.34
CA THR A 2 17.13 18.63 -18.70
C THR A 2 15.70 18.27 -19.16
N ASP A 3 15.49 18.03 -20.45
CA ASP A 3 14.17 17.69 -21.01
C ASP A 3 13.66 16.30 -20.57
N GLU A 4 14.53 15.32 -20.47
CA GLU A 4 14.19 13.95 -20.02
C GLU A 4 13.82 13.94 -18.52
N ASN A 5 14.55 14.68 -17.69
CA ASN A 5 14.24 14.80 -16.26
C ASN A 5 12.91 15.56 -16.04
N ASP A 6 12.61 16.57 -16.84
CA ASP A 6 11.35 17.30 -16.76
C ASP A 6 10.16 16.40 -17.19
N GLN A 7 10.35 15.57 -18.21
CA GLN A 7 9.34 14.59 -18.64
C GLN A 7 9.10 13.53 -17.56
N LEU A 8 10.15 13.00 -16.94
CA LEU A 8 10.05 12.03 -15.86
C LEU A 8 9.33 12.62 -14.63
N LEU A 9 9.70 13.85 -14.24
CA LEU A 9 9.06 14.56 -13.13
C LEU A 9 7.56 14.78 -13.40
N ALA A 10 7.22 15.19 -14.63
CA ALA A 10 5.83 15.38 -15.04
C ALA A 10 5.04 14.06 -14.99
N ALA A 11 5.64 12.95 -15.44
CA ALA A 11 5.01 11.63 -15.41
C ALA A 11 4.78 11.14 -13.97
N ILE A 12 5.75 11.29 -13.07
CA ILE A 12 5.63 10.95 -11.66
C ILE A 12 4.53 11.81 -10.99
N THR A 13 4.51 13.10 -11.28
CA THR A 13 3.52 14.06 -10.74
C THR A 13 2.10 13.71 -11.19
N ASP A 14 1.94 13.20 -12.41
CA ASP A 14 0.66 12.73 -12.95
C ASP A 14 0.25 11.36 -12.40
N LEU A 15 1.20 10.42 -12.28
CA LEU A 15 0.95 9.03 -11.92
C LEU A 15 0.64 8.84 -10.43
N ILE A 16 1.44 9.43 -9.54
CA ILE A 16 1.34 9.19 -8.09
C ILE A 16 -0.06 9.50 -7.55
N PRO A 17 -0.70 10.67 -7.84
CA PRO A 17 -2.06 10.91 -7.39
C PRO A 17 -3.06 9.87 -7.88
N LYS A 18 -2.94 9.39 -9.12
CA LYS A 18 -3.84 8.38 -9.69
C LYS A 18 -3.67 7.03 -9.04
N LEU A 19 -2.43 6.62 -8.75
CA LEU A 19 -2.14 5.41 -7.98
C LEU A 19 -2.79 5.48 -6.58
N LEU A 20 -2.59 6.57 -5.87
CA LEU A 20 -3.13 6.74 -4.51
C LEU A 20 -4.66 6.80 -4.52
N MET A 21 -5.27 7.47 -5.48
CA MET A 21 -6.73 7.49 -5.67
C MET A 21 -7.29 6.09 -6.00
N ALA A 22 -6.59 5.33 -6.85
CA ALA A 22 -6.98 3.96 -7.16
C ALA A 22 -6.89 3.04 -5.94
N MET A 23 -5.83 3.19 -5.13
CA MET A 23 -5.69 2.45 -3.87
C MET A 23 -6.79 2.82 -2.87
N GLU A 24 -7.16 4.09 -2.72
CA GLU A 24 -8.27 4.52 -1.87
C GLU A 24 -9.64 4.03 -2.37
N ALA A 25 -9.85 4.04 -3.69
CA ALA A 25 -11.06 3.47 -4.28
C ALA A 25 -11.17 1.96 -3.99
N PHE A 26 -10.06 1.24 -4.05
CA PHE A 26 -10.03 -0.18 -3.69
C PHE A 26 -10.36 -0.41 -2.19
N GLU A 27 -9.90 0.45 -1.29
CA GLU A 27 -10.27 0.37 0.13
C GLU A 27 -11.77 0.59 0.36
N GLN A 28 -12.39 1.53 -0.38
CA GLN A 28 -13.83 1.73 -0.34
C GLN A 28 -14.58 0.51 -0.88
N LEU A 29 -14.06 -0.12 -1.95
CA LEU A 29 -14.57 -1.37 -2.47
C LEU A 29 -14.52 -2.46 -1.39
N GLN A 30 -13.39 -2.65 -0.72
CA GLN A 30 -13.22 -3.67 0.34
C GLN A 30 -14.24 -3.50 1.47
N ARG A 31 -14.49 -2.28 1.92
CA ARG A 31 -15.46 -1.98 2.99
C ARG A 31 -16.90 -2.30 2.62
N ASN A 32 -17.23 -2.30 1.34
CA ASN A 32 -18.57 -2.55 0.81
C ASN A 32 -18.71 -3.92 0.15
N MET A 33 -17.68 -4.76 0.24
CA MET A 33 -17.63 -6.03 -0.47
C MET A 33 -18.66 -7.01 0.07
N ASN A 34 -19.55 -7.40 -0.80
CA ASN A 34 -20.48 -8.52 -0.58
C ASN A 34 -20.83 -9.14 -1.95
N PRO A 35 -21.26 -10.41 -2.00
CA PRO A 35 -21.49 -11.11 -3.26
C PRO A 35 -22.47 -10.41 -4.22
N ALA A 36 -23.50 -9.75 -3.69
CA ALA A 36 -24.51 -9.07 -4.51
C ALA A 36 -24.03 -7.73 -5.09
N ALA A 37 -22.98 -7.12 -4.53
CA ALA A 37 -22.46 -5.83 -4.95
C ALA A 37 -21.27 -5.92 -5.92
N LEU A 38 -20.76 -7.10 -6.23
CA LEU A 38 -19.52 -7.26 -6.99
C LEU A 38 -19.51 -6.53 -8.34
N ASP A 39 -20.64 -6.54 -9.07
CA ASP A 39 -20.73 -5.87 -10.37
C ASP A 39 -20.73 -4.34 -10.21
N THR A 40 -21.54 -3.81 -9.29
CA THR A 40 -21.56 -2.38 -8.96
C THR A 40 -20.20 -1.88 -8.45
N LEU A 41 -19.49 -2.70 -7.68
CA LEU A 41 -18.14 -2.39 -7.21
C LEU A 41 -17.13 -2.38 -8.35
N GLY A 42 -17.27 -3.25 -9.35
CA GLY A 42 -16.51 -3.25 -10.58
C GLY A 42 -16.72 -1.96 -11.38
N GLU A 43 -17.98 -1.55 -11.57
CA GLU A 43 -18.31 -0.26 -12.20
C GLU A 43 -17.71 0.93 -11.45
N PHE A 44 -17.74 0.90 -10.13
CA PHE A 44 -17.18 1.96 -9.27
C PHE A 44 -15.66 2.10 -9.44
N VAL A 45 -14.89 1.01 -9.50
CA VAL A 45 -13.42 1.09 -9.57
C VAL A 45 -12.88 1.26 -10.97
N THR A 46 -13.67 0.95 -12.01
CA THR A 46 -13.25 1.03 -13.43
C THR A 46 -12.62 2.38 -13.82
N PRO A 47 -13.19 3.56 -13.52
CA PRO A 47 -12.58 4.83 -13.91
C PRO A 47 -11.23 5.08 -13.23
N PHE A 48 -11.02 4.61 -12.02
CA PHE A 48 -9.75 4.73 -11.30
C PHE A 48 -8.68 3.82 -11.91
N GLU A 49 -9.06 2.58 -12.23
CA GLU A 49 -8.19 1.62 -12.92
C GLU A 49 -7.74 2.15 -14.27
N GLN A 50 -8.66 2.65 -15.09
CA GLN A 50 -8.35 3.19 -16.42
C GLN A 50 -7.44 4.42 -16.34
N ALA A 51 -7.68 5.32 -15.38
CA ALA A 51 -6.85 6.49 -15.17
C ALA A 51 -5.43 6.11 -14.75
N LEU A 52 -5.30 5.15 -13.81
CA LEU A 52 -4.01 4.62 -13.38
C LEU A 52 -3.27 3.94 -14.52
N ARG A 53 -3.92 3.02 -15.23
CA ARG A 53 -3.34 2.27 -16.35
C ARG A 53 -2.77 3.20 -17.41
N LYS A 54 -3.55 4.19 -17.85
CA LYS A 54 -3.12 5.16 -18.86
C LYS A 54 -1.86 5.92 -18.44
N SER A 55 -1.78 6.39 -17.20
CA SER A 55 -0.60 7.09 -16.71
C SER A 55 0.59 6.18 -16.50
N TYR A 56 0.35 4.95 -16.07
CA TYR A 56 1.38 3.96 -15.86
C TYR A 56 2.03 3.51 -17.18
N GLU A 57 1.24 3.30 -18.24
CA GLU A 57 1.75 2.98 -19.59
C GLU A 57 2.67 4.08 -20.15
N LEU A 58 2.40 5.34 -19.84
CA LEU A 58 3.28 6.45 -20.23
C LEU A 58 4.56 6.47 -19.40
N PHE A 59 4.44 6.24 -18.10
CA PHE A 59 5.57 6.20 -17.18
C PHE A 59 6.56 5.06 -17.50
N GLU A 60 6.08 3.87 -17.86
CA GLU A 60 6.92 2.71 -18.21
C GLU A 60 7.79 2.93 -19.46
N GLN A 61 7.41 3.88 -20.31
CA GLN A 61 8.17 4.20 -21.54
C GLN A 61 9.34 5.16 -21.30
N LEU A 62 9.42 5.76 -20.11
CA LEU A 62 10.44 6.77 -19.81
C LEU A 62 11.70 6.11 -19.25
N PRO A 63 12.89 6.55 -19.70
CA PRO A 63 14.14 6.08 -19.12
C PRO A 63 14.32 6.66 -17.72
N PHE A 64 14.78 5.82 -16.80
CA PHE A 64 15.18 6.25 -15.46
C PHE A 64 16.69 6.43 -15.38
N PRO A 65 17.19 7.51 -14.79
CA PRO A 65 18.59 7.62 -14.40
C PRO A 65 18.99 6.48 -13.45
N ASP A 66 20.25 6.02 -13.53
CA ASP A 66 20.74 4.87 -12.77
C ASP A 66 20.53 5.02 -11.25
N ASP A 67 20.71 6.23 -10.73
CA ASP A 67 20.52 6.57 -9.31
C ASP A 67 19.03 6.61 -8.88
N LEU A 68 18.08 6.67 -9.81
CA LEU A 68 16.65 6.69 -9.56
C LEU A 68 15.93 5.39 -9.95
N GLN A 69 16.62 4.39 -10.48
CA GLN A 69 16.03 3.12 -10.91
C GLN A 69 15.23 2.44 -9.79
N GLY A 70 15.77 2.38 -8.58
CA GLY A 70 15.07 1.78 -7.43
C GLY A 70 13.74 2.49 -7.09
N TYR A 71 13.66 3.81 -7.29
CA TYR A 71 12.40 4.55 -7.14
C TYR A 71 11.41 4.19 -8.24
N GLY A 72 11.88 4.10 -9.48
CA GLY A 72 11.07 3.69 -10.63
C GLY A 72 10.49 2.29 -10.45
N GLU A 73 11.30 1.33 -10.04
CA GLU A 73 10.87 -0.04 -9.74
C GLU A 73 9.83 -0.10 -8.62
N THR A 74 10.05 0.66 -7.56
CA THR A 74 9.11 0.78 -6.42
C THR A 74 7.74 1.28 -6.87
N ILE A 75 7.69 2.33 -7.68
CA ILE A 75 6.46 2.88 -8.25
C ILE A 75 5.80 1.86 -9.20
N SER A 76 6.57 1.26 -10.10
CA SER A 76 6.07 0.27 -11.07
C SER A 76 5.46 -0.95 -10.39
N GLN A 77 6.11 -1.49 -9.37
CA GLN A 77 5.58 -2.61 -8.59
C GLN A 77 4.27 -2.24 -7.89
N SER A 78 4.20 -1.05 -7.29
CA SER A 78 2.97 -0.58 -6.66
C SER A 78 1.81 -0.46 -7.66
N CYS A 79 2.04 0.14 -8.84
CA CYS A 79 1.05 0.26 -9.90
C CYS A 79 0.58 -1.13 -10.38
N THR A 80 1.51 -2.03 -10.65
CA THR A 80 1.23 -3.41 -11.08
C THR A 80 0.34 -4.14 -10.08
N TYR A 81 0.66 -4.06 -8.80
CA TYR A 81 -0.14 -4.72 -7.75
C TYR A 81 -1.48 -4.03 -7.53
N CYS A 82 -1.58 -2.70 -7.66
CA CYS A 82 -2.84 -1.97 -7.58
C CYS A 82 -3.79 -2.37 -8.73
N LEU A 83 -3.30 -2.41 -9.98
CA LEU A 83 -4.06 -2.86 -11.15
C LEU A 83 -4.47 -4.33 -11.00
N ARG A 84 -3.57 -5.19 -10.50
CA ARG A 84 -3.87 -6.59 -10.20
C ARG A 84 -4.98 -6.75 -9.16
N ALA A 85 -5.03 -5.87 -8.16
CA ALA A 85 -6.08 -5.88 -7.15
C ALA A 85 -7.47 -5.56 -7.76
N MET A 86 -7.53 -4.64 -8.71
CA MET A 86 -8.80 -4.23 -9.34
C MET A 86 -9.32 -5.21 -10.41
N ALA A 87 -8.42 -5.93 -11.07
CA ALA A 87 -8.73 -6.80 -12.21
C ALA A 87 -9.87 -7.81 -11.98
N PRO A 88 -9.99 -8.51 -10.83
CA PRO A 88 -11.09 -9.46 -10.59
C PRO A 88 -12.47 -8.82 -10.53
N PHE A 89 -12.56 -7.53 -10.26
CA PHE A 89 -13.84 -6.81 -10.20
C PHE A 89 -14.28 -6.25 -11.56
N ILE A 90 -13.31 -5.98 -12.44
CA ILE A 90 -13.56 -5.37 -13.76
C ILE A 90 -13.74 -6.43 -14.85
N ASN A 91 -12.91 -7.48 -14.81
CA ASN A 91 -12.86 -8.52 -15.84
C ASN A 91 -13.81 -9.70 -15.56
N THR A 92 -14.86 -9.50 -14.76
CA THR A 92 -15.81 -10.57 -14.43
C THR A 92 -16.54 -11.03 -15.68
N GLY A 93 -16.06 -12.13 -16.28
CA GLY A 93 -16.87 -12.88 -17.24
C GLY A 93 -18.18 -13.31 -16.59
N GLN A 94 -19.30 -13.10 -17.28
CA GLN A 94 -20.67 -13.37 -16.81
C GLN A 94 -20.94 -14.82 -16.36
N ASN A 95 -19.95 -15.71 -16.40
CA ASN A 95 -20.06 -17.14 -16.14
C ASN A 95 -19.25 -17.66 -14.94
N ALA A 96 -18.60 -16.80 -14.15
CA ALA A 96 -17.86 -17.29 -12.97
C ALA A 96 -18.82 -17.59 -11.81
N ASP A 97 -18.69 -18.76 -11.19
CA ASP A 97 -19.41 -19.11 -9.97
C ASP A 97 -19.11 -18.12 -8.85
N GLY A 98 -20.12 -17.80 -8.04
CA GLY A 98 -20.00 -16.86 -6.92
C GLY A 98 -18.87 -17.23 -5.94
N SER A 99 -18.56 -18.52 -5.79
CA SER A 99 -17.45 -19.02 -4.96
C SER A 99 -16.08 -18.67 -5.55
N GLU A 100 -15.92 -18.81 -6.86
CA GLU A 100 -14.68 -18.44 -7.58
C GLU A 100 -14.43 -16.93 -7.50
N ARG A 101 -15.49 -16.14 -7.72
CA ARG A 101 -15.41 -14.67 -7.60
C ARG A 101 -14.99 -14.24 -6.19
N MET A 102 -15.50 -14.89 -5.15
CA MET A 102 -15.10 -14.59 -3.78
C MET A 102 -13.63 -14.92 -3.52
N ILE A 103 -13.13 -16.07 -4.02
CA ILE A 103 -11.72 -16.45 -3.89
C ILE A 103 -10.82 -15.42 -4.60
N GLU A 104 -11.16 -15.01 -5.82
CA GLU A 104 -10.40 -13.98 -6.55
C GLU A 104 -10.45 -12.61 -5.84
N SER A 105 -11.58 -12.26 -5.24
CA SER A 105 -11.70 -11.05 -4.42
C SER A 105 -10.77 -11.09 -3.19
N MET A 106 -10.63 -12.26 -2.54
CA MET A 106 -9.67 -12.43 -1.43
C MET A 106 -8.21 -12.30 -1.88
N LYS A 107 -7.87 -12.83 -3.06
CA LYS A 107 -6.54 -12.63 -3.65
C LYS A 107 -6.28 -11.17 -4.01
N ALA A 108 -7.30 -10.45 -4.45
CA ALA A 108 -7.25 -9.03 -4.74
C ALA A 108 -6.85 -8.20 -3.51
N MET A 109 -7.39 -8.52 -2.33
CA MET A 109 -7.02 -7.86 -1.07
C MET A 109 -5.52 -8.00 -0.76
N ARG A 110 -4.94 -9.18 -0.99
CA ARG A 110 -3.49 -9.39 -0.83
C ARG A 110 -2.68 -8.56 -1.84
N ALA A 111 -3.15 -8.46 -3.07
CA ALA A 111 -2.50 -7.63 -4.07
C ALA A 111 -2.52 -6.14 -3.66
N HIS A 112 -3.61 -5.64 -3.11
CA HIS A 112 -3.69 -4.28 -2.58
C HIS A 112 -2.70 -4.04 -1.42
N CYS A 113 -2.57 -4.99 -0.49
CA CYS A 113 -1.56 -4.90 0.57
C CYS A 113 -0.13 -4.83 -0.01
N ARG A 114 0.15 -5.58 -1.08
CA ARG A 114 1.43 -5.50 -1.79
C ARG A 114 1.66 -4.14 -2.45
N ALA A 115 0.63 -3.55 -3.06
CA ALA A 115 0.74 -2.20 -3.62
C ALA A 115 1.15 -1.18 -2.56
N GLN A 116 0.54 -1.25 -1.36
CA GLN A 116 0.90 -0.40 -0.23
C GLN A 116 2.35 -0.63 0.22
N GLU A 117 2.77 -1.89 0.35
CA GLU A 117 4.12 -2.26 0.77
C GLU A 117 5.19 -1.68 -0.17
N PHE A 118 4.97 -1.75 -1.48
CA PHE A 118 5.92 -1.21 -2.43
C PHE A 118 6.00 0.31 -2.41
N ILE A 119 4.90 1.04 -2.27
CA ILE A 119 4.94 2.51 -2.30
C ILE A 119 5.33 3.13 -0.95
N TYR A 120 5.19 2.41 0.16
CA TYR A 120 5.43 2.93 1.50
C TYR A 120 6.82 3.55 1.71
N PRO A 121 7.94 2.99 1.21
CA PRO A 121 9.27 3.59 1.35
C PRO A 121 9.36 5.02 0.81
N LEU A 122 8.49 5.41 -0.13
CA LEU A 122 8.45 6.76 -0.67
C LEU A 122 7.71 7.77 0.24
N ALA A 123 7.09 7.31 1.33
CA ALA A 123 6.37 8.19 2.25
C ALA A 123 7.28 9.23 2.93
N SER A 124 8.56 8.91 3.15
CA SER A 124 9.53 9.84 3.76
C SER A 124 10.02 10.94 2.82
N VAL A 125 9.84 10.77 1.49
CA VAL A 125 10.34 11.70 0.47
C VAL A 125 9.25 12.30 -0.42
N MET A 126 8.07 11.68 -0.47
CA MET A 126 6.93 12.13 -1.28
C MET A 126 5.73 12.51 -0.42
N SER A 127 5.44 13.81 -0.33
CA SER A 127 4.30 14.32 0.47
C SER A 127 2.95 13.66 0.15
N PRO A 128 2.53 13.42 -1.10
CA PRO A 128 1.28 12.72 -1.38
C PRO A 128 1.26 11.30 -0.81
N VAL A 129 2.38 10.56 -0.89
CA VAL A 129 2.49 9.21 -0.33
C VAL A 129 2.46 9.26 1.20
N ASN A 130 3.13 10.24 1.82
CA ASN A 130 3.06 10.46 3.27
C ASN A 130 1.62 10.69 3.73
N GLN A 131 0.87 11.56 3.03
CA GLN A 131 -0.54 11.83 3.32
C GLN A 131 -1.44 10.60 3.16
N TYR A 132 -1.14 9.72 2.21
CA TYR A 132 -1.89 8.48 2.03
C TYR A 132 -1.76 7.56 3.25
N PHE A 133 -0.59 7.48 3.87
CA PHE A 133 -0.32 6.62 5.02
C PHE A 133 -0.66 7.22 6.39
N VAL A 134 -1.54 8.20 6.44
CA VAL A 134 -2.13 8.71 7.69
C VAL A 134 -3.66 8.77 7.57
N GLU A 135 -4.35 8.79 8.70
CA GLU A 135 -5.81 8.95 8.72
C GLU A 135 -6.23 10.28 8.08
N ALA A 136 -7.39 10.27 7.41
CA ALA A 136 -7.89 11.43 6.68
C ALA A 136 -8.01 12.70 7.55
N SER A 137 -8.28 12.52 8.84
CA SER A 137 -8.41 13.61 9.83
C SER A 137 -7.15 14.45 10.02
N VAL A 138 -5.96 13.91 9.72
CA VAL A 138 -4.68 14.58 9.93
C VAL A 138 -3.93 14.94 8.65
N ARG A 139 -4.46 14.59 7.48
CA ARG A 139 -3.82 14.86 6.17
C ARG A 139 -3.57 16.33 5.88
N GLY A 140 -4.38 17.23 6.44
CA GLY A 140 -4.19 18.67 6.36
C GLY A 140 -3.25 19.27 7.41
N ASN A 141 -2.75 18.46 8.35
CA ASN A 141 -1.86 18.93 9.42
C ASN A 141 -0.39 18.83 8.99
N ASN A 142 0.12 19.88 8.39
CA ASN A 142 1.50 19.92 7.90
C ASN A 142 2.53 19.69 9.00
N ALA A 143 2.32 20.20 10.22
CA ALA A 143 3.25 20.00 11.34
C ALA A 143 3.33 18.52 11.75
N PHE A 144 2.20 17.81 11.69
CA PHE A 144 2.15 16.37 11.93
C PHE A 144 2.87 15.61 10.82
N LEU A 145 2.58 15.92 9.56
CA LEU A 145 3.17 15.24 8.40
C LEU A 145 4.70 15.41 8.32
N GLN A 146 5.21 16.57 8.74
CA GLN A 146 6.66 16.85 8.76
C GLN A 146 7.43 15.91 9.68
N GLN A 147 6.81 15.31 10.69
CA GLN A 147 7.46 14.34 11.58
C GLN A 147 7.90 13.06 10.85
N PHE A 148 7.38 12.80 9.67
CA PHE A 148 7.66 11.62 8.87
C PHE A 148 8.42 11.93 7.57
N MET A 149 8.78 13.19 7.33
CA MET A 149 9.46 13.62 6.11
C MET A 149 10.97 13.79 6.33
N GLY A 150 11.74 13.41 5.32
CA GLY A 150 13.20 13.58 5.33
C GLY A 150 13.93 12.72 6.35
N LEU A 151 13.29 11.67 6.85
CA LEU A 151 13.91 10.73 7.78
C LEU A 151 14.99 9.95 7.06
N GLU A 152 16.16 9.83 7.69
CA GLU A 152 17.22 8.97 7.20
C GLU A 152 16.79 7.50 7.24
N ILE A 153 17.18 6.76 6.22
CA ILE A 153 16.95 5.31 6.18
C ILE A 153 17.91 4.68 7.19
N GLU A 154 17.36 4.15 8.28
CA GLU A 154 18.12 3.43 9.28
C GLU A 154 18.77 2.18 8.65
N PRO A 155 20.10 1.94 8.84
CA PRO A 155 20.71 0.69 8.42
C PRO A 155 20.01 -0.53 9.04
N ALA A 156 19.91 -1.62 8.30
CA ALA A 156 19.16 -2.81 8.72
C ALA A 156 19.59 -3.35 10.09
N GLU A 157 20.91 -3.27 10.39
CA GLU A 157 21.52 -3.77 11.62
C GLU A 157 21.16 -2.93 12.86
N THR A 158 20.85 -1.65 12.66
CA THR A 158 20.56 -0.68 13.74
C THR A 158 19.13 -0.16 13.70
N LYS A 159 18.32 -0.65 12.76
CA LYS A 159 16.95 -0.21 12.53
C LYS A 159 16.11 -0.37 13.79
N LYS A 160 15.45 0.72 14.20
CA LYS A 160 14.57 0.76 15.38
C LYS A 160 13.11 1.09 15.00
N HIS A 161 12.89 1.73 13.85
CA HIS A 161 11.59 2.21 13.40
C HIS A 161 11.20 1.59 12.05
N GLY A 162 9.93 1.69 11.71
CA GLY A 162 9.37 1.15 10.47
C GLY A 162 8.92 -0.31 10.60
N ILE A 163 8.95 -1.05 9.49
CA ILE A 163 8.41 -2.40 9.43
C ILE A 163 9.51 -3.44 9.60
N PHE A 164 9.24 -4.44 10.45
CA PHE A 164 10.08 -5.61 10.72
C PHE A 164 9.30 -6.89 10.43
N SER A 165 10.01 -7.94 10.02
CA SER A 165 9.46 -9.27 9.80
C SER A 165 10.24 -10.30 10.61
N PHE A 166 9.54 -11.12 11.37
CA PHE A 166 10.10 -12.15 12.24
C PHE A 166 9.50 -13.51 11.85
N SER A 167 10.27 -14.30 11.07
CA SER A 167 9.85 -15.62 10.55
C SER A 167 8.45 -15.55 9.90
N ASN A 168 8.18 -14.50 9.15
CA ASN A 168 6.87 -14.17 8.59
C ASN A 168 6.92 -14.01 7.07
N ASP A 169 7.62 -14.91 6.38
CA ASP A 169 7.58 -15.00 4.92
C ASP A 169 6.18 -15.43 4.48
N ARG A 170 5.65 -14.81 3.42
CA ARG A 170 4.29 -15.10 2.91
C ARG A 170 4.09 -16.53 2.39
N LYS A 171 5.15 -17.28 2.19
CA LYS A 171 5.11 -18.69 1.77
C LYS A 171 5.05 -19.66 2.95
N GLU A 172 5.24 -19.15 4.15
CA GLU A 172 5.31 -19.93 5.39
C GLU A 172 4.21 -19.47 6.35
N ARG A 173 3.83 -20.37 7.26
CA ARG A 173 2.87 -20.04 8.32
C ARG A 173 3.64 -19.80 9.62
N GLY A 174 3.09 -18.93 10.47
CA GLY A 174 3.72 -18.55 11.73
C GLY A 174 4.45 -17.21 11.66
N GLY A 175 5.12 -16.82 12.73
CA GLY A 175 5.81 -15.53 12.84
C GLY A 175 4.88 -14.32 12.95
N PHE A 176 5.47 -13.15 12.82
CA PHE A 176 4.73 -11.88 12.88
C PHE A 176 5.46 -10.76 12.13
N SER A 177 4.71 -9.76 11.70
CA SER A 177 5.24 -8.48 11.27
C SER A 177 5.00 -7.43 12.35
N LEU A 178 5.94 -6.52 12.55
CA LEU A 178 5.88 -5.45 13.52
C LEU A 178 6.09 -4.11 12.81
N TYR A 179 5.27 -3.12 13.14
CA TYR A 179 5.50 -1.73 12.76
C TYR A 179 5.75 -0.89 14.01
N VAL A 180 6.84 -0.15 13.99
CA VAL A 180 7.20 0.85 15.00
C VAL A 180 7.15 2.22 14.31
N PRO A 181 6.26 3.14 14.71
CA PRO A 181 6.15 4.45 14.08
C PRO A 181 7.48 5.21 14.07
N GLU A 182 7.80 5.87 12.96
CA GLU A 182 9.07 6.55 12.75
C GLU A 182 9.28 7.75 13.70
N ASN A 183 8.20 8.33 14.19
CA ASN A 183 8.20 9.46 15.13
C ASN A 183 8.06 9.03 16.61
N LEU A 184 8.10 7.74 16.91
CA LEU A 184 7.94 7.22 18.26
C LEU A 184 9.23 7.42 19.06
N ASP A 185 9.12 8.04 20.24
CA ASP A 185 10.21 8.06 21.21
C ASP A 185 10.29 6.72 21.96
N LEU A 186 11.33 5.94 21.68
CA LEU A 186 11.54 4.63 22.28
C LEU A 186 12.03 4.69 23.73
N ALA A 187 12.32 5.89 24.27
CA ALA A 187 12.61 6.06 25.70
C ALA A 187 11.33 6.09 26.55
N GLU A 188 10.17 6.34 25.93
CA GLU A 188 8.88 6.40 26.58
C GLU A 188 8.04 5.13 26.36
N PRO A 189 7.19 4.74 27.31
CA PRO A 189 6.27 3.62 27.12
C PRO A 189 5.30 3.87 25.96
N ALA A 190 5.17 2.91 25.05
CA ALA A 190 4.24 2.97 23.93
C ALA A 190 3.18 1.87 24.01
N SER A 191 1.98 2.16 23.50
CA SER A 191 0.92 1.17 23.36
C SER A 191 1.28 0.13 22.28
N LEU A 192 0.97 -1.14 22.53
CA LEU A 192 1.06 -2.22 21.56
C LEU A 192 -0.34 -2.67 21.16
N VAL A 193 -0.61 -2.68 19.88
CA VAL A 193 -1.83 -3.25 19.29
C VAL A 193 -1.46 -4.54 18.55
N ILE A 194 -2.15 -5.62 18.87
CA ILE A 194 -1.98 -6.92 18.18
C ILE A 194 -3.16 -7.12 17.25
N ALA A 195 -2.90 -7.08 15.94
CA ALA A 195 -3.88 -7.30 14.89
C ALA A 195 -3.92 -8.78 14.49
N LEU A 196 -5.10 -9.40 14.58
CA LEU A 196 -5.33 -10.78 14.24
C LEU A 196 -6.12 -10.87 12.95
N HIS A 197 -5.53 -11.47 11.91
CA HIS A 197 -6.23 -11.73 10.65
C HIS A 197 -7.28 -12.85 10.81
N GLY A 198 -8.29 -12.86 9.94
CA GLY A 198 -9.29 -13.93 9.87
C GLY A 198 -8.96 -14.98 8.82
N GLY A 199 -9.52 -16.18 8.98
CA GLY A 199 -9.47 -17.26 7.99
C GLY A 199 -8.04 -17.60 7.54
N THR A 200 -7.83 -17.62 6.22
CA THR A 200 -6.53 -17.92 5.58
C THR A 200 -5.63 -16.69 5.40
N GLY A 201 -5.83 -15.61 6.15
CA GLY A 201 -5.04 -14.39 6.08
C GLY A 201 -3.56 -14.62 6.47
N HIS A 202 -2.76 -13.58 6.32
CA HIS A 202 -1.34 -13.57 6.65
C HIS A 202 -0.97 -12.26 7.34
N GLY A 203 -0.18 -12.31 8.41
CA GLY A 203 0.20 -11.13 9.19
C GLY A 203 0.94 -10.08 8.36
N ALA A 204 1.81 -10.51 7.44
CA ALA A 204 2.53 -9.59 6.55
C ALA A 204 1.63 -8.79 5.61
N ASP A 205 0.44 -9.31 5.28
CA ASP A 205 -0.56 -8.58 4.49
C ASP A 205 -1.49 -7.77 5.41
N PHE A 206 -1.91 -8.36 6.53
CA PHE A 206 -2.89 -7.75 7.42
C PHE A 206 -2.35 -6.51 8.16
N LEU A 207 -1.05 -6.41 8.36
CA LEU A 207 -0.38 -5.22 8.90
C LEU A 207 -0.78 -3.94 8.15
N TRP A 208 -0.88 -4.02 6.82
CA TRP A 208 -1.21 -2.86 5.96
C TRP A 208 -2.63 -2.32 6.18
N SER A 209 -3.54 -3.16 6.66
CA SER A 209 -4.90 -2.74 7.00
C SER A 209 -4.99 -1.83 8.22
N TRP A 210 -3.94 -1.80 9.06
CA TRP A 210 -3.89 -1.05 10.32
C TRP A 210 -2.75 -0.02 10.37
N LEU A 211 -1.92 0.05 9.33
CA LEU A 211 -0.72 0.88 9.33
C LEU A 211 -1.04 2.37 9.51
N ARG A 212 -2.10 2.87 8.87
CA ARG A 212 -2.51 4.27 8.95
C ARG A 212 -2.88 4.68 10.37
N GLU A 213 -3.65 3.86 11.04
CA GLU A 213 -4.04 4.08 12.43
C GLU A 213 -2.83 4.03 13.36
N ALA A 214 -1.95 3.06 13.18
CA ALA A 214 -0.72 2.95 13.96
C ALA A 214 0.18 4.17 13.79
N ARG A 215 0.39 4.58 12.55
CA ARG A 215 1.22 5.74 12.21
C ARG A 215 0.62 7.05 12.69
N THR A 216 -0.71 7.19 12.60
CA THR A 216 -1.40 8.41 13.04
C THR A 216 -1.46 8.53 14.54
N ARG A 217 -1.71 7.43 15.25
CA ARG A 217 -1.97 7.42 16.70
C ARG A 217 -0.74 7.08 17.54
N GLY A 218 0.38 6.74 16.89
CA GLY A 218 1.66 6.51 17.57
C GLY A 218 1.70 5.24 18.41
N PHE A 219 1.05 4.14 17.99
CA PHE A 219 1.16 2.85 18.67
C PHE A 219 1.99 1.85 17.86
N ILE A 220 2.68 0.97 18.56
CA ILE A 220 3.36 -0.17 17.94
C ILE A 220 2.30 -1.16 17.48
N LEU A 221 2.39 -1.61 16.22
CA LEU A 221 1.45 -2.57 15.62
C LEU A 221 2.16 -3.91 15.39
N MET A 222 1.63 -4.97 15.95
CA MET A 222 2.04 -6.35 15.66
C MET A 222 0.93 -7.06 14.87
N SER A 223 1.28 -7.68 13.76
CA SER A 223 0.36 -8.53 13.01
C SER A 223 0.93 -9.95 12.91
N VAL A 224 0.28 -10.88 13.55
CA VAL A 224 0.73 -12.29 13.67
C VAL A 224 0.17 -13.12 12.54
N THR A 225 0.89 -14.20 12.16
CA THR A 225 0.40 -15.24 11.25
C THR A 225 0.14 -16.51 12.04
N SER A 226 -1.08 -17.06 11.95
CA SER A 226 -1.40 -18.36 12.57
C SER A 226 -0.55 -19.47 11.96
N GLN A 227 -0.26 -20.51 12.74
CA GLN A 227 0.47 -21.69 12.26
C GLN A 227 -0.42 -22.64 11.44
N ASP A 228 -1.73 -22.64 11.68
CA ASP A 228 -2.73 -23.49 11.05
C ASP A 228 -3.73 -22.66 10.21
#